data_072c3336b3e883705e885051bc2f06e9
#
_entry.id   072c3336b3e883705e885051bc2f06e9
#
_cell.length_a   1.000
_cell.length_b   1.000
_cell.length_c   1.000
_cell.angle_alpha   90.00
_cell.angle_beta   90.00
_cell.angle_gamma   90.00
#
_symmetry.space_group_name_H-M   'P 1'
#
loop_
_entity.id
_entity.type
_entity.pdbx_description
1 polymer ?
#
loop_
_entity_poly.entity_id
_entity_poly.type
_entity_poly.pdbx_seq_one_letter_code
_entity_poly.pdbx_strand_id
1 'polypeptide(L)'
;MEKNIVVLPGDGIGPEIVAQAVKVLDKIAEKYSHKFNYEYVDIGGCSIDKYGVPITDENMNKCKKSDSVLLGAVGGPKWDSCPASIRPEKALLAVRKELGLFANLRPTKLFKQLASSSPLKEEIVGGGIDLLIVRELTGGVYFGEHKTEDVNGEKQAVDIMPYSEHEIELIGRVAFETAMNRNNALPPSTKRTFSTRRDFGEQQCTD
;
A
#
# COMPACT_ATOMS: atom_id res chain seq x y z
N MET A 1 -13.07 -2.57 23.63
CA MET A 1 -11.60 -2.56 23.45
C MET A 1 -11.09 -1.12 23.41
N GLU A 2 -9.83 -0.90 23.86
CA GLU A 2 -9.14 0.39 23.70
C GLU A 2 -7.98 0.23 22.74
N LYS A 3 -7.80 1.19 21.82
CA LYS A 3 -6.77 1.16 20.79
C LYS A 3 -6.17 2.54 20.56
N ASN A 4 -4.85 2.59 20.39
CA ASN A 4 -4.11 3.79 20.03
C ASN A 4 -3.86 3.80 18.52
N ILE A 5 -4.34 4.83 17.84
CA ILE A 5 -4.28 4.96 16.40
C ILE A 5 -3.46 6.21 16.06
N VAL A 6 -2.36 6.02 15.33
CA VAL A 6 -1.65 7.16 14.74
C VAL A 6 -2.35 7.53 13.44
N VAL A 7 -2.66 8.81 13.31
CA VAL A 7 -3.34 9.38 12.16
C VAL A 7 -2.34 10.20 11.35
N LEU A 8 -2.17 9.81 10.10
CA LEU A 8 -1.28 10.42 9.12
C LEU A 8 -2.16 11.08 8.02
N PRO A 9 -2.65 12.32 8.22
CA PRO A 9 -3.49 12.97 7.21
C PRO A 9 -2.77 13.12 5.87
N GLY A 10 -1.49 13.50 5.91
CA GLY A 10 -0.66 13.71 4.74
C GLY A 10 -1.03 15.01 4.00
N ASP A 11 -1.08 14.92 2.65
CA ASP A 11 -1.13 16.06 1.74
C ASP A 11 -2.45 16.12 0.95
N GLY A 12 -2.69 17.27 0.32
CA GLY A 12 -3.78 17.46 -0.64
C GLY A 12 -5.15 17.12 -0.06
N ILE A 13 -5.82 16.11 -0.63
CA ILE A 13 -7.14 15.62 -0.17
C ILE A 13 -7.06 14.81 1.15
N GLY A 14 -5.86 14.43 1.58
CA GLY A 14 -5.64 13.55 2.72
C GLY A 14 -6.31 14.00 4.01
N PRO A 15 -6.12 15.24 4.48
CA PRO A 15 -6.78 15.74 5.70
C PRO A 15 -8.31 15.67 5.65
N GLU A 16 -8.90 15.95 4.49
CA GLU A 16 -10.34 15.94 4.28
C GLU A 16 -10.91 14.51 4.40
N ILE A 17 -10.33 13.55 3.68
CA ILE A 17 -10.80 12.15 3.71
C ILE A 17 -10.57 11.50 5.07
N VAL A 18 -9.45 11.80 5.73
CA VAL A 18 -9.14 11.29 7.08
C VAL A 18 -10.14 11.80 8.11
N ALA A 19 -10.53 13.09 8.02
CA ALA A 19 -11.55 13.63 8.92
C ALA A 19 -12.89 12.88 8.80
N GLN A 20 -13.28 12.42 7.60
CA GLN A 20 -14.47 11.59 7.43
C GLN A 20 -14.28 10.18 7.96
N ALA A 21 -13.10 9.58 7.75
CA ALA A 21 -12.78 8.26 8.28
C ALA A 21 -12.82 8.24 9.82
N VAL A 22 -12.28 9.26 10.49
CA VAL A 22 -12.31 9.39 11.95
C VAL A 22 -13.76 9.50 12.46
N LYS A 23 -14.63 10.26 11.79
CA LYS A 23 -16.07 10.31 12.17
C LYS A 23 -16.73 8.93 12.12
N VAL A 24 -16.38 8.09 11.15
CA VAL A 24 -16.89 6.72 11.07
C VAL A 24 -16.36 5.87 12.21
N LEU A 25 -15.06 5.97 12.51
CA LEU A 25 -14.45 5.27 13.64
C LEU A 25 -15.07 5.67 14.98
N ASP A 26 -15.35 6.96 15.19
CA ASP A 26 -16.00 7.47 16.40
C ASP A 26 -17.42 6.88 16.55
N LYS A 27 -18.17 6.78 15.43
CA LYS A 27 -19.51 6.16 15.48
C LYS A 27 -19.46 4.65 15.75
N ILE A 28 -18.45 3.97 15.27
CA ILE A 28 -18.19 2.56 15.60
C ILE A 28 -17.81 2.42 17.07
N ALA A 29 -16.95 3.29 17.57
CA ALA A 29 -16.54 3.31 18.97
C ALA A 29 -17.74 3.49 19.90
N GLU A 30 -18.60 4.46 19.61
CA GLU A 30 -19.86 4.71 20.31
C GLU A 30 -20.76 3.47 20.28
N LYS A 31 -21.02 2.91 19.09
CA LYS A 31 -21.96 1.79 18.90
C LYS A 31 -21.53 0.50 19.61
N TYR A 32 -20.24 0.23 19.64
CA TYR A 32 -19.70 -1.03 20.16
C TYR A 32 -18.93 -0.87 21.50
N SER A 33 -19.05 0.30 22.14
CA SER A 33 -18.37 0.61 23.41
C SER A 33 -16.85 0.38 23.30
N HIS A 34 -16.27 0.88 22.23
CA HIS A 34 -14.82 0.92 22.03
C HIS A 34 -14.27 2.29 22.39
N LYS A 35 -12.97 2.39 22.62
CA LYS A 35 -12.26 3.64 22.81
C LYS A 35 -11.08 3.69 21.84
N PHE A 36 -11.05 4.72 20.99
CA PHE A 36 -9.93 4.98 20.09
C PHE A 36 -9.25 6.28 20.52
N ASN A 37 -7.94 6.19 20.79
CA ASN A 37 -7.11 7.33 21.10
C ASN A 37 -6.34 7.70 19.81
N TYR A 38 -6.53 8.92 19.29
CA TYR A 38 -5.91 9.37 18.06
C TYR A 38 -4.70 10.26 18.34
N GLU A 39 -3.57 9.98 17.70
CA GLU A 39 -2.40 10.84 17.67
C GLU A 39 -2.11 11.25 16.24
N TYR A 40 -2.22 12.56 15.95
CA TYR A 40 -2.00 13.11 14.60
C TYR A 40 -0.54 13.47 14.42
N VAL A 41 0.07 13.01 13.32
CA VAL A 41 1.46 13.32 12.98
C VAL A 41 1.62 13.62 11.49
N ASP A 42 2.62 14.44 11.16
CA ASP A 42 2.90 14.86 9.80
C ASP A 42 3.63 13.77 9.01
N ILE A 43 3.25 13.61 7.73
CA ILE A 43 3.88 12.73 6.76
C ILE A 43 3.78 13.33 5.36
N GLY A 44 4.73 13.02 4.49
CA GLY A 44 4.71 13.46 3.10
C GLY A 44 5.20 14.88 2.91
N GLY A 45 4.55 15.62 2.03
CA GLY A 45 4.93 17.00 1.67
C GLY A 45 4.79 17.99 2.80
N CYS A 46 3.76 17.86 3.64
CA CYS A 46 3.60 18.72 4.81
C CYS A 46 4.74 18.53 5.84
N SER A 47 5.27 17.31 5.95
CA SER A 47 6.44 17.02 6.78
C SER A 47 7.72 17.62 6.16
N ILE A 48 7.87 17.54 4.84
CA ILE A 48 8.99 18.18 4.12
C ILE A 48 9.00 19.70 4.35
N ASP A 49 7.84 20.33 4.23
CA ASP A 49 7.71 21.77 4.44
C ASP A 49 8.10 22.22 5.86
N LYS A 50 7.80 21.40 6.86
CA LYS A 50 8.07 21.70 8.27
C LYS A 50 9.48 21.31 8.73
N TYR A 51 9.94 20.14 8.31
CA TYR A 51 11.11 19.47 8.90
C TYR A 51 12.19 19.14 7.88
N GLY A 52 11.98 19.40 6.57
CA GLY A 52 12.91 19.06 5.50
C GLY A 52 12.99 17.58 5.14
N VAL A 53 12.18 16.75 5.78
CA VAL A 53 12.16 15.29 5.56
C VAL A 53 10.72 14.79 5.41
N PRO A 54 10.48 13.73 4.60
CA PRO A 54 9.12 13.26 4.32
C PRO A 54 8.43 12.57 5.50
N ILE A 55 9.18 12.13 6.51
CA ILE A 55 8.73 11.72 7.83
C ILE A 55 9.90 11.82 8.80
N THR A 56 9.66 12.25 10.03
CA THR A 56 10.68 12.31 11.07
C THR A 56 10.81 10.97 11.79
N ASP A 57 11.97 10.69 12.40
CA ASP A 57 12.19 9.49 13.22
C ASP A 57 11.22 9.45 14.43
N GLU A 58 10.90 10.61 15.01
CA GLU A 58 9.92 10.72 16.10
C GLU A 58 8.55 10.24 15.64
N ASN A 59 8.05 10.73 14.50
CA ASN A 59 6.77 10.34 13.94
C ASN A 59 6.74 8.86 13.53
N MET A 60 7.85 8.34 12.98
CA MET A 60 8.00 6.91 12.70
C MET A 60 7.92 6.07 13.98
N ASN A 61 8.56 6.51 15.05
CA ASN A 61 8.51 5.81 16.33
C ASN A 61 7.11 5.82 16.95
N LYS A 62 6.32 6.87 16.76
CA LYS A 62 4.91 6.91 17.14
C LYS A 62 4.10 5.86 16.37
N CYS A 63 4.30 5.76 15.06
CA CYS A 63 3.67 4.71 14.24
C CYS A 63 4.00 3.30 14.75
N LYS A 64 5.27 3.03 15.07
CA LYS A 64 5.71 1.72 15.60
C LYS A 64 5.09 1.35 16.93
N LYS A 65 4.77 2.32 17.77
CA LYS A 65 4.20 2.11 19.12
C LYS A 65 2.68 2.03 19.11
N SER A 66 2.02 2.41 18.01
CA SER A 66 0.58 2.39 17.91
C SER A 66 0.03 1.00 17.61
N ASP A 67 -1.24 0.78 17.90
CA ASP A 67 -1.96 -0.45 17.50
C ASP A 67 -2.28 -0.46 16.00
N SER A 68 -2.47 0.72 15.40
CA SER A 68 -2.78 0.87 13.97
C SER A 68 -2.41 2.27 13.47
N VAL A 69 -2.22 2.37 12.16
CA VAL A 69 -1.94 3.63 11.48
C VAL A 69 -3.03 3.90 10.44
N LEU A 70 -3.67 5.06 10.54
CA LEU A 70 -4.64 5.55 9.54
C LEU A 70 -3.95 6.58 8.65
N LEU A 71 -3.75 6.21 7.38
CA LEU A 71 -3.09 7.07 6.39
C LEU A 71 -4.13 7.67 5.43
N GLY A 72 -4.01 8.97 5.18
CA GLY A 72 -4.77 9.68 4.14
C GLY A 72 -4.12 9.57 2.77
N ALA A 73 -3.47 10.65 2.32
CA ALA A 73 -2.78 10.69 1.04
C ALA A 73 -1.45 11.43 1.17
N VAL A 74 -0.47 11.08 0.33
CA VAL A 74 0.83 11.76 0.29
C VAL A 74 1.17 12.20 -1.11
N GLY A 75 1.86 13.34 -1.22
CA GLY A 75 2.33 13.89 -2.49
C GLY A 75 1.38 14.92 -3.09
N GLY A 76 1.88 15.55 -4.14
CA GLY A 76 1.16 16.57 -4.91
C GLY A 76 2.11 17.38 -5.76
N PRO A 77 1.59 18.16 -6.75
CA PRO A 77 2.41 18.87 -7.73
C PRO A 77 3.45 19.81 -7.13
N LYS A 78 3.20 20.33 -5.93
CA LYS A 78 4.12 21.22 -5.20
C LYS A 78 5.50 20.59 -4.98
N TRP A 79 5.57 19.28 -4.79
CA TRP A 79 6.80 18.55 -4.45
C TRP A 79 7.37 17.72 -5.61
N ASP A 80 6.83 17.84 -6.83
CA ASP A 80 7.33 17.11 -8.02
C ASP A 80 8.79 17.45 -8.33
N SER A 81 9.23 18.67 -8.03
CA SER A 81 10.59 19.13 -8.22
C SER A 81 11.57 18.73 -7.11
N CYS A 82 11.09 18.09 -6.03
CA CYS A 82 11.96 17.65 -4.96
C CYS A 82 12.94 16.56 -5.43
N PRO A 83 14.17 16.54 -4.89
CA PRO A 83 15.11 15.46 -5.10
C PRO A 83 14.46 14.10 -4.79
N ALA A 84 14.78 13.08 -5.58
CA ALA A 84 14.19 11.74 -5.43
C ALA A 84 14.32 11.15 -4.01
N SER A 85 15.37 11.55 -3.27
CA SER A 85 15.64 11.09 -1.90
C SER A 85 14.65 11.61 -0.86
N ILE A 86 14.01 12.76 -1.10
CA ILE A 86 13.09 13.42 -0.16
C ILE A 86 11.68 13.59 -0.71
N ARG A 87 11.30 12.88 -1.78
CA ARG A 87 9.93 12.94 -2.29
C ARG A 87 8.93 12.44 -1.26
N PRO A 88 7.70 13.01 -1.21
CA PRO A 88 6.67 12.61 -0.26
C PRO A 88 6.41 11.10 -0.20
N GLU A 89 6.44 10.41 -1.35
CA GLU A 89 6.20 8.97 -1.49
C GLU A 89 7.25 8.12 -0.75
N LYS A 90 8.44 8.66 -0.50
CA LYS A 90 9.47 7.98 0.30
C LYS A 90 9.03 7.71 1.73
N ALA A 91 8.21 8.61 2.30
CA ALA A 91 7.62 8.39 3.62
C ALA A 91 6.70 7.16 3.63
N LEU A 92 5.86 6.98 2.61
CA LEU A 92 4.99 5.81 2.51
C LEU A 92 5.79 4.52 2.41
N LEU A 93 6.86 4.49 1.60
CA LEU A 93 7.74 3.33 1.50
C LEU A 93 8.47 3.05 2.81
N ALA A 94 8.93 4.12 3.51
CA ALA A 94 9.56 3.98 4.81
C ALA A 94 8.60 3.40 5.86
N VAL A 95 7.37 3.91 5.96
CA VAL A 95 6.34 3.39 6.88
C VAL A 95 6.06 1.92 6.61
N ARG A 96 5.90 1.51 5.34
CA ARG A 96 5.67 0.10 4.96
C ARG A 96 6.81 -0.80 5.41
N LYS A 97 8.04 -0.38 5.17
CA LYS A 97 9.25 -1.12 5.54
C LYS A 97 9.39 -1.24 7.06
N GLU A 98 9.31 -0.11 7.76
CA GLU A 98 9.55 -0.04 9.20
C GLU A 98 8.47 -0.73 10.05
N LEU A 99 7.24 -0.82 9.54
CA LEU A 99 6.14 -1.55 10.16
C LEU A 99 6.01 -3.00 9.65
N GLY A 100 6.85 -3.45 8.72
CA GLY A 100 6.80 -4.80 8.16
C GLY A 100 5.50 -5.10 7.40
N LEU A 101 4.94 -4.12 6.70
CA LEU A 101 3.68 -4.26 5.98
C LEU A 101 3.91 -4.97 4.63
N PHE A 102 3.75 -6.27 4.60
CA PHE A 102 4.04 -7.10 3.44
C PHE A 102 2.84 -7.31 2.50
N ALA A 103 1.62 -7.22 3.00
CA ALA A 103 0.41 -7.48 2.21
C ALA A 103 -0.45 -6.22 2.05
N ASN A 104 -0.77 -5.87 0.79
CA ASN A 104 -1.73 -4.83 0.46
C ASN A 104 -3.00 -5.47 -0.07
N LEU A 105 -4.08 -5.38 0.69
CA LEU A 105 -5.39 -5.90 0.34
C LEU A 105 -6.23 -4.80 -0.32
N ARG A 106 -6.58 -5.00 -1.60
CA ARG A 106 -7.34 -4.02 -2.39
C ARG A 106 -8.68 -4.62 -2.84
N PRO A 107 -9.74 -4.47 -2.05
CA PRO A 107 -11.07 -4.87 -2.48
C PRO A 107 -11.53 -3.96 -3.63
N THR A 108 -11.99 -4.58 -4.70
CA THR A 108 -12.57 -3.91 -5.86
C THR A 108 -13.97 -4.43 -6.07
N LYS A 109 -14.95 -3.58 -5.79
CA LYS A 109 -16.37 -3.92 -5.91
C LYS A 109 -17.07 -2.93 -6.82
N LEU A 110 -17.71 -3.44 -7.86
CA LEU A 110 -18.61 -2.66 -8.69
C LEU A 110 -20.04 -2.82 -8.17
N PHE A 111 -20.61 -1.73 -7.65
CA PHE A 111 -21.99 -1.71 -7.25
C PHE A 111 -22.91 -1.66 -8.48
N LYS A 112 -24.00 -2.42 -8.48
CA LYS A 112 -24.95 -2.46 -9.61
C LYS A 112 -25.43 -1.07 -10.05
N GLN A 113 -25.62 -0.16 -9.09
CA GLN A 113 -26.04 1.21 -9.35
C GLN A 113 -25.00 2.05 -10.13
N LEU A 114 -23.77 1.63 -10.13
CA LEU A 114 -22.65 2.28 -10.82
C LEU A 114 -22.15 1.49 -12.04
N ALA A 115 -22.84 0.42 -12.43
CA ALA A 115 -22.44 -0.44 -13.56
C ALA A 115 -22.31 0.33 -14.88
N SER A 116 -23.19 1.30 -15.12
CA SER A 116 -23.16 2.16 -16.32
C SER A 116 -21.95 3.08 -16.41
N SER A 117 -21.24 3.32 -15.30
CA SER A 117 -20.01 4.11 -15.26
C SER A 117 -18.76 3.29 -15.61
N SER A 118 -18.89 1.96 -15.76
CA SER A 118 -17.80 1.08 -16.13
C SER A 118 -17.47 1.20 -17.61
N PRO A 119 -16.18 1.28 -18.00
CA PRO A 119 -15.76 1.23 -19.40
C PRO A 119 -15.82 -0.19 -19.99
N LEU A 120 -16.10 -1.20 -19.16
CA LEU A 120 -16.19 -2.59 -19.60
C LEU A 120 -17.59 -2.87 -20.17
N LYS A 121 -17.67 -3.83 -21.08
CA LYS A 121 -18.92 -4.28 -21.69
C LYS A 121 -19.88 -4.83 -20.62
N GLU A 122 -21.18 -4.63 -20.81
CA GLU A 122 -22.23 -5.07 -19.91
C GLU A 122 -22.20 -6.59 -19.67
N GLU A 123 -21.91 -7.39 -20.68
CA GLU A 123 -21.74 -8.84 -20.57
C GLU A 123 -20.64 -9.27 -19.56
N ILE A 124 -19.62 -8.40 -19.34
CA ILE A 124 -18.54 -8.63 -18.37
C ILE A 124 -18.96 -8.19 -16.96
N VAL A 125 -19.69 -7.08 -16.86
CA VAL A 125 -20.01 -6.44 -15.58
C VAL A 125 -21.44 -6.67 -15.11
N GLY A 126 -22.31 -7.25 -15.93
CA GLY A 126 -23.74 -7.40 -15.67
C GLY A 126 -24.09 -8.14 -14.38
N GLY A 127 -23.22 -9.01 -13.89
CA GLY A 127 -23.32 -9.65 -12.58
C GLY A 127 -22.73 -8.87 -11.41
N GLY A 128 -22.10 -7.72 -11.68
CA GLY A 128 -21.26 -6.98 -10.74
C GLY A 128 -19.82 -7.55 -10.71
N ILE A 129 -18.91 -6.77 -10.14
CA ILE A 129 -17.53 -7.20 -9.90
C ILE A 129 -17.32 -7.19 -8.37
N ASP A 130 -16.80 -8.28 -7.85
CA ASP A 130 -16.34 -8.40 -6.47
C ASP A 130 -15.04 -9.22 -6.46
N LEU A 131 -13.91 -8.53 -6.44
CA LEU A 131 -12.59 -9.15 -6.39
C LEU A 131 -11.72 -8.49 -5.33
N LEU A 132 -10.75 -9.23 -4.83
CA LEU A 132 -9.74 -8.73 -3.92
C LEU A 132 -8.36 -8.96 -4.55
N ILE A 133 -7.60 -7.86 -4.74
CA ILE A 133 -6.22 -7.94 -5.18
C ILE A 133 -5.35 -8.02 -3.93
N VAL A 134 -4.63 -9.13 -3.79
CA VAL A 134 -3.62 -9.34 -2.74
C VAL A 134 -2.26 -9.02 -3.36
N ARG A 135 -1.62 -7.93 -2.90
CA ARG A 135 -0.36 -7.44 -3.47
C ARG A 135 0.75 -7.53 -2.44
N GLU A 136 1.85 -8.17 -2.83
CA GLU A 136 3.10 -8.15 -2.09
C GLU A 136 3.73 -6.74 -2.10
N LEU A 137 4.31 -6.30 -0.97
CA LEU A 137 4.81 -4.94 -0.77
C LEU A 137 6.25 -4.84 -0.24
N THR A 138 6.94 -5.93 0.05
CA THR A 138 8.27 -5.87 0.69
C THR A 138 9.41 -6.14 -0.28
N GLY A 139 9.15 -6.81 -1.40
CA GLY A 139 10.09 -7.07 -2.47
C GLY A 139 9.87 -6.21 -3.72
N GLY A 140 10.50 -6.61 -4.79
CA GLY A 140 10.33 -6.05 -6.13
C GLY A 140 11.07 -4.75 -6.38
N VAL A 141 10.66 -4.05 -7.42
CA VAL A 141 11.38 -2.88 -7.96
C VAL A 141 11.50 -1.71 -6.99
N TYR A 142 10.56 -1.52 -6.06
CA TYR A 142 10.61 -0.38 -5.13
C TYR A 142 11.69 -0.50 -4.06
N PHE A 143 12.18 -1.71 -3.78
CA PHE A 143 13.16 -1.99 -2.73
C PHE A 143 14.45 -2.62 -3.28
N GLY A 144 14.47 -2.94 -4.58
CA GLY A 144 15.66 -3.40 -5.27
C GLY A 144 16.68 -2.28 -5.50
N GLU A 145 17.83 -2.66 -5.97
CA GLU A 145 18.89 -1.73 -6.37
C GLU A 145 18.49 -1.00 -7.66
N HIS A 146 18.67 0.32 -7.68
CA HIS A 146 18.52 1.17 -8.85
C HIS A 146 19.87 1.77 -9.20
N LYS A 147 20.33 1.57 -10.42
CA LYS A 147 21.64 2.03 -10.88
C LYS A 147 21.53 2.69 -12.24
N THR A 148 22.15 3.85 -12.37
CA THR A 148 22.41 4.46 -13.68
C THR A 148 23.91 4.67 -13.83
N GLU A 149 24.51 4.11 -14.84
CA GLU A 149 25.95 4.17 -15.11
C GLU A 149 26.23 4.50 -16.56
N ASP A 150 27.44 4.98 -16.83
CA ASP A 150 27.93 5.19 -18.17
C ASP A 150 28.70 3.94 -18.62
N VAL A 151 28.22 3.28 -19.67
CA VAL A 151 28.83 2.08 -20.22
C VAL A 151 29.21 2.37 -21.66
N ASN A 152 30.49 2.45 -21.94
CA ASN A 152 31.06 2.75 -23.28
C ASN A 152 30.55 4.07 -23.89
N GLY A 153 30.30 5.10 -23.06
CA GLY A 153 29.82 6.41 -23.50
C GLY A 153 28.30 6.52 -23.66
N GLU A 154 27.55 5.46 -23.28
CA GLU A 154 26.09 5.47 -23.25
C GLU A 154 25.57 5.30 -21.82
N LYS A 155 24.50 6.02 -21.46
CA LYS A 155 23.84 5.86 -20.16
C LYS A 155 23.00 4.60 -20.13
N GLN A 156 23.32 3.70 -19.21
CA GLN A 156 22.55 2.49 -18.94
C GLN A 156 21.86 2.62 -17.58
N ALA A 157 20.55 2.36 -17.53
CA ALA A 157 19.78 2.28 -16.31
C ALA A 157 19.35 0.83 -16.03
N VAL A 158 19.53 0.41 -14.78
CA VAL A 158 19.18 -0.95 -14.32
C VAL A 158 18.33 -0.86 -13.06
N ASP A 159 17.18 -1.52 -13.07
CA ASP A 159 16.31 -1.70 -11.92
C ASP A 159 16.25 -3.18 -11.54
N ILE A 160 16.71 -3.52 -10.34
CA ILE A 160 16.68 -4.90 -9.85
C ILE A 160 15.35 -5.14 -9.13
N MET A 161 14.74 -6.28 -9.41
CA MET A 161 13.44 -6.68 -8.85
C MET A 161 13.57 -8.01 -8.10
N PRO A 162 14.14 -8.00 -6.87
CA PRO A 162 14.34 -9.21 -6.08
C PRO A 162 13.05 -9.64 -5.39
N TYR A 163 12.88 -10.95 -5.25
CA TYR A 163 11.91 -11.57 -4.36
C TYR A 163 12.55 -12.78 -3.68
N SER A 164 12.31 -12.95 -2.39
CA SER A 164 12.71 -14.10 -1.62
C SER A 164 11.59 -15.13 -1.51
N GLU A 165 11.95 -16.38 -1.25
CA GLU A 165 11.01 -17.46 -0.96
C GLU A 165 10.07 -17.10 0.22
N HIS A 166 10.64 -16.56 1.28
CA HIS A 166 9.90 -16.11 2.45
C HIS A 166 8.83 -15.05 2.13
N GLU A 167 9.15 -14.06 1.29
CA GLU A 167 8.19 -13.03 0.87
C GLU A 167 7.04 -13.63 0.06
N ILE A 168 7.34 -14.58 -0.81
CA ILE A 168 6.34 -15.29 -1.62
C ILE A 168 5.45 -16.17 -0.74
N GLU A 169 6.02 -16.90 0.21
CA GLU A 169 5.27 -17.71 1.16
C GLU A 169 4.30 -16.87 2.00
N LEU A 170 4.78 -15.75 2.55
CA LEU A 170 3.95 -14.86 3.37
C LEU A 170 2.74 -14.33 2.59
N ILE A 171 2.95 -13.80 1.39
CA ILE A 171 1.83 -13.26 0.60
C ILE A 171 0.92 -14.37 0.08
N GLY A 172 1.47 -15.54 -0.26
CA GLY A 172 0.72 -16.73 -0.66
C GLY A 172 -0.22 -17.18 0.44
N ARG A 173 0.25 -17.30 1.67
CA ARG A 173 -0.58 -17.66 2.84
C ARG A 173 -1.77 -16.71 3.01
N VAL A 174 -1.54 -15.39 2.99
CA VAL A 174 -2.61 -14.38 3.08
C VAL A 174 -3.62 -14.54 1.94
N ALA A 175 -3.14 -14.79 0.72
CA ALA A 175 -3.99 -14.96 -0.44
C ALA A 175 -4.88 -16.21 -0.34
N PHE A 176 -4.32 -17.36 0.04
CA PHE A 176 -5.07 -18.60 0.23
C PHE A 176 -6.08 -18.52 1.38
N GLU A 177 -5.69 -18.00 2.55
CA GLU A 177 -6.59 -17.81 3.68
C GLU A 177 -7.75 -16.86 3.32
N THR A 178 -7.45 -15.82 2.58
CA THR A 178 -8.47 -14.89 2.10
C THR A 178 -9.42 -15.55 1.08
N ALA A 179 -8.89 -16.34 0.16
CA ALA A 179 -9.70 -17.05 -0.82
C ALA A 179 -10.65 -18.06 -0.15
N MET A 180 -10.19 -18.80 0.88
CA MET A 180 -11.04 -19.72 1.65
C MET A 180 -12.22 -19.01 2.32
N ASN A 181 -12.02 -17.76 2.75
CA ASN A 181 -13.08 -16.94 3.35
C ASN A 181 -14.00 -16.26 2.32
N ARG A 182 -13.76 -16.46 1.02
CA ARG A 182 -14.56 -15.92 -0.10
C ARG A 182 -15.12 -17.08 -0.95
N ASN A 183 -14.76 -17.11 -2.23
CA ASN A 183 -15.32 -18.05 -3.22
C ASN A 183 -14.38 -19.22 -3.55
N ASN A 184 -13.35 -19.45 -2.76
CA ASN A 184 -12.27 -20.44 -3.02
C ASN A 184 -11.60 -20.30 -4.40
N ALA A 185 -11.67 -19.11 -5.00
CA ALA A 185 -11.05 -18.81 -6.30
C ALA A 185 -9.84 -17.91 -6.09
N LEU A 186 -8.67 -18.40 -6.45
CA LEU A 186 -7.40 -17.66 -6.39
C LEU A 186 -6.65 -17.82 -7.72
N PRO A 187 -6.97 -16.98 -8.74
CA PRO A 187 -6.17 -16.96 -9.95
C PRO A 187 -4.82 -16.28 -9.67
N PRO A 188 -3.69 -16.95 -9.89
CA PRO A 188 -2.39 -16.32 -9.79
C PRO A 188 -2.28 -15.24 -10.88
N SER A 189 -1.92 -14.02 -10.46
CA SER A 189 -1.65 -12.91 -11.38
C SER A 189 -0.21 -12.46 -11.23
N THR A 190 0.66 -12.96 -12.10
CA THR A 190 2.02 -12.47 -12.25
C THR A 190 2.15 -11.71 -13.56
N LYS A 191 2.86 -10.58 -13.56
CA LYS A 191 3.28 -9.97 -14.81
C LYS A 191 4.21 -10.96 -15.52
N ARG A 192 3.77 -11.48 -16.65
CA ARG A 192 4.52 -12.41 -17.49
C ARG A 192 5.72 -11.69 -18.08
N THR A 193 6.86 -11.76 -17.43
CA THR A 193 8.15 -11.36 -18.00
C THR A 193 9.02 -12.60 -18.06
N PHE A 194 9.80 -12.75 -19.11
CA PHE A 194 10.81 -13.80 -19.24
C PHE A 194 11.69 -13.78 -17.97
N SER A 195 11.48 -14.71 -17.02
CA SER A 195 12.41 -14.89 -15.92
C SER A 195 12.07 -16.09 -15.05
N THR A 196 13.07 -16.65 -14.44
CA THR A 196 13.09 -17.54 -13.27
C THR A 196 12.08 -17.17 -12.17
N ARG A 197 11.68 -15.90 -12.10
CA ARG A 197 10.73 -15.39 -11.10
C ARG A 197 9.31 -15.99 -11.21
N ARG A 198 8.85 -16.30 -12.42
CA ARG A 198 7.55 -16.95 -12.62
C ARG A 198 7.56 -18.36 -12.09
N ASP A 199 8.57 -19.11 -12.48
CA ASP A 199 8.70 -20.52 -12.12
C ASP A 199 8.83 -20.67 -10.61
N PHE A 200 9.59 -19.78 -9.97
CA PHE A 200 9.75 -19.74 -8.52
C PHE A 200 8.43 -19.43 -7.80
N GLY A 201 7.66 -18.44 -8.25
CA GLY A 201 6.36 -18.09 -7.64
C GLY A 201 5.28 -19.15 -7.88
N GLU A 202 5.26 -19.78 -9.06
CA GLU A 202 4.33 -20.86 -9.38
C GLU A 202 4.63 -22.13 -8.57
N GLN A 203 5.89 -22.45 -8.33
CA GLN A 203 6.30 -23.60 -7.54
C GLN A 203 5.88 -23.47 -6.07
N GLN A 204 6.02 -22.28 -5.48
CA GLN A 204 5.61 -22.01 -4.09
C GLN A 204 4.08 -22.02 -3.90
N CYS A 205 3.29 -21.88 -4.97
CA CYS A 205 1.84 -21.93 -4.91
C CYS A 205 1.25 -23.36 -5.11
N THR A 206 2.07 -24.33 -5.47
CA THR A 206 1.65 -25.71 -5.75
C THR A 206 2.00 -26.70 -4.63
N ASP A 207 2.87 -26.33 -3.72
CA ASP A 207 3.26 -27.09 -2.53
C ASP A 207 2.44 -26.66 -1.29
#